data_aabb3c06823913d805548907ec3ec910
#
_entry.id   aabb3c06823913d805548907ec3ec910
#
_cell.length_a   1.000
_cell.length_b   1.000
_cell.length_c   1.000
_cell.angle_alpha   90.00
_cell.angle_beta   90.00
_cell.angle_gamma   90.00
#
_symmetry.space_group_name_H-M   'P 1'
#
loop_
_entity.id
_entity.type
_entity.pdbx_description
1 polymer ?
#
loop_
_entity_poly.entity_id
_entity_poly.type
_entity_poly.pdbx_seq_one_letter_code
_entity_poly.pdbx_strand_id
1 'polypeptide(L)'
;MAKAENSKQRILALGEILLQETDEEHRLTAAELEEILRQREIPGERKSIYRDLAMLADQGMDIIRSHRGYYLGSRTFQLAELKLLADAVQCSRCITEKKSYELIGKLGTLTSRHNAGQLHRQLHLVGRSKAENESIYYNVDALYQAIRQDSEITFRYLDYQVDGSRKEREKLYRIG
;
A
#
# COMPACT_ATOMS: atom_id res chain seq x y z
N MET A 1 -26.66 -23.38 9.09
CA MET A 1 -26.03 -22.05 9.20
C MET A 1 -24.50 -22.13 9.07
N ALA A 2 -23.78 -22.96 9.80
CA ALA A 2 -22.30 -23.08 9.74
C ALA A 2 -21.71 -23.31 8.33
N LYS A 3 -22.35 -24.12 7.47
CA LYS A 3 -21.83 -24.45 6.14
C LYS A 3 -21.85 -23.24 5.17
N ALA A 4 -22.81 -22.35 5.30
CA ALA A 4 -22.92 -21.13 4.48
C ALA A 4 -21.94 -20.04 4.96
N GLU A 5 -21.69 -19.98 6.27
CA GLU A 5 -20.74 -19.08 6.90
C GLU A 5 -19.30 -19.42 6.52
N ASN A 6 -18.95 -20.69 6.60
CA ASN A 6 -17.65 -21.21 6.17
C ASN A 6 -17.38 -20.97 4.66
N SER A 7 -18.42 -21.00 3.83
CA SER A 7 -18.26 -20.71 2.40
C SER A 7 -17.92 -19.24 2.13
N LYS A 8 -18.55 -18.31 2.84
CA LYS A 8 -18.27 -16.87 2.71
C LYS A 8 -16.87 -16.54 3.19
N GLN A 9 -16.48 -17.08 4.35
CA GLN A 9 -15.15 -16.91 4.91
C GLN A 9 -14.07 -17.46 3.96
N ARG A 10 -14.31 -18.63 3.34
CA ARG A 10 -13.37 -19.23 2.40
C ARG A 10 -13.17 -18.39 1.14
N ILE A 11 -14.23 -17.85 0.53
CA ILE A 11 -14.13 -17.00 -0.65
C ILE A 11 -13.32 -15.75 -0.34
N LEU A 12 -13.57 -15.08 0.78
CA LEU A 12 -12.80 -13.91 1.19
C LEU A 12 -11.33 -14.25 1.43
N ALA A 13 -11.07 -15.36 2.13
CA ALA A 13 -9.70 -15.82 2.37
C ALA A 13 -8.96 -16.18 1.08
N LEU A 14 -9.62 -16.83 0.12
CA LEU A 14 -9.02 -17.15 -1.18
C LEU A 14 -8.67 -15.87 -1.96
N GLY A 15 -9.55 -14.88 -1.97
CA GLY A 15 -9.28 -13.59 -2.60
C GLY A 15 -8.06 -12.90 -1.96
N GLU A 16 -7.98 -12.89 -0.64
CA GLU A 16 -6.83 -12.35 0.10
C GLU A 16 -5.54 -13.12 -0.21
N ILE A 17 -5.58 -14.45 -0.20
CA ILE A 17 -4.41 -15.30 -0.52
C ILE A 17 -3.91 -15.00 -1.93
N LEU A 18 -4.78 -14.91 -2.93
CA LEU A 18 -4.39 -14.58 -4.29
C LEU A 18 -3.77 -13.19 -4.39
N LEU A 19 -4.31 -12.21 -3.67
CA LEU A 19 -3.79 -10.84 -3.64
C LEU A 19 -2.40 -10.78 -3.00
N GLN A 20 -2.17 -11.49 -1.91
CA GLN A 20 -0.96 -11.37 -1.11
C GLN A 20 0.13 -12.36 -1.50
N GLU A 21 -0.24 -13.59 -1.86
CA GLU A 21 0.71 -14.71 -1.99
C GLU A 21 1.08 -15.02 -3.44
N THR A 22 0.36 -14.47 -4.43
CA THR A 22 0.57 -14.87 -5.83
C THR A 22 0.99 -13.69 -6.71
N ASP A 23 1.75 -14.00 -7.74
CA ASP A 23 2.10 -13.16 -8.88
C ASP A 23 2.51 -14.06 -10.07
N GLU A 24 3.02 -13.48 -11.16
CA GLU A 24 3.43 -14.21 -12.36
C GLU A 24 4.51 -15.27 -12.10
N GLU A 25 5.37 -15.05 -11.10
CA GLU A 25 6.45 -15.97 -10.74
C GLU A 25 6.03 -16.93 -9.62
N HIS A 26 5.16 -16.47 -8.71
CA HIS A 26 4.69 -17.21 -7.53
C HIS A 26 3.23 -17.61 -7.69
N ARG A 27 3.01 -18.84 -8.05
CA ARG A 27 1.69 -19.42 -8.33
C ARG A 27 1.35 -20.45 -7.29
N LEU A 28 0.08 -20.61 -6.98
CA LEU A 28 -0.41 -21.58 -6.00
C LEU A 28 -1.30 -22.61 -6.68
N THR A 29 -0.99 -23.87 -6.49
CA THR A 29 -1.83 -24.99 -6.89
C THR A 29 -3.07 -25.08 -5.98
N ALA A 30 -4.11 -25.80 -6.42
CA ALA A 30 -5.28 -26.03 -5.58
C ALA A 30 -4.96 -26.78 -4.28
N ALA A 31 -3.92 -27.61 -4.28
CA ALA A 31 -3.47 -28.31 -3.08
C ALA A 31 -2.80 -27.36 -2.08
N GLU A 32 -1.99 -26.42 -2.57
CA GLU A 32 -1.37 -25.40 -1.72
C GLU A 32 -2.41 -24.41 -1.16
N LEU A 33 -3.40 -24.04 -1.97
CA LEU A 33 -4.53 -23.22 -1.49
C LEU A 33 -5.34 -23.94 -0.40
N GLU A 34 -5.58 -25.25 -0.56
CA GLU A 34 -6.24 -26.08 0.45
C GLU A 34 -5.43 -26.12 1.75
N GLU A 35 -4.11 -26.29 1.65
CA GLU A 35 -3.21 -26.31 2.81
C GLU A 35 -3.17 -24.96 3.53
N ILE A 36 -3.08 -23.84 2.81
CA ILE A 36 -3.09 -22.51 3.40
C ILE A 36 -4.43 -22.23 4.11
N LEU A 37 -5.55 -22.64 3.51
CA LEU A 37 -6.87 -22.51 4.13
C LEU A 37 -6.95 -23.38 5.41
N ARG A 38 -6.40 -24.58 5.38
CA ARG A 38 -6.34 -25.47 6.54
C ARG A 38 -5.53 -24.87 7.70
N GLN A 39 -4.40 -24.21 7.40
CA GLN A 39 -3.59 -23.48 8.39
C GLN A 39 -4.33 -22.28 9.00
N ARG A 40 -5.28 -21.71 8.26
CA ARG A 40 -6.16 -20.64 8.74
C ARG A 40 -7.44 -21.17 9.41
N GLU A 41 -7.53 -22.49 9.64
CA GLU A 41 -8.69 -23.18 10.21
C GLU A 41 -9.98 -23.00 9.39
N ILE A 42 -9.84 -22.75 8.08
CA ILE A 42 -10.96 -22.57 7.14
C ILE A 42 -11.14 -23.85 6.34
N PRO A 43 -12.27 -24.56 6.49
CA PRO A 43 -12.52 -25.80 5.76
C PRO A 43 -12.69 -25.53 4.25
N GLY A 44 -11.96 -26.27 3.41
CA GLY A 44 -12.03 -26.14 1.96
C GLY A 44 -11.59 -27.41 1.25
N GLU A 45 -12.52 -28.07 0.57
CA GLU A 45 -12.21 -29.16 -0.34
C GLU A 45 -11.88 -28.60 -1.73
N ARG A 46 -11.02 -29.27 -2.51
CA ARG A 46 -10.61 -28.85 -3.85
C ARG A 46 -11.76 -28.46 -4.76
N LYS A 47 -12.85 -29.26 -4.75
CA LYS A 47 -14.04 -28.96 -5.56
C LYS A 47 -14.69 -27.62 -5.18
N SER A 48 -14.69 -27.31 -3.89
CA SER A 48 -15.19 -26.02 -3.39
C SER A 48 -14.28 -24.87 -3.75
N ILE A 49 -12.94 -25.08 -3.67
CA ILE A 49 -11.93 -24.08 -4.07
C ILE A 49 -12.08 -23.72 -5.55
N TYR A 50 -12.23 -24.70 -6.45
CA TYR A 50 -12.43 -24.43 -7.89
C TYR A 50 -13.66 -23.59 -8.15
N ARG A 51 -14.77 -23.86 -7.46
CA ARG A 51 -16.00 -23.08 -7.59
C ARG A 51 -15.85 -21.65 -7.06
N ASP A 52 -15.16 -21.51 -5.94
CA ASP A 52 -14.94 -20.21 -5.34
C ASP A 52 -13.97 -19.36 -6.18
N LEU A 53 -12.93 -19.96 -6.78
CA LEU A 53 -12.04 -19.28 -7.74
C LEU A 53 -12.81 -18.79 -8.97
N ALA A 54 -13.73 -19.64 -9.52
CA ALA A 54 -14.56 -19.23 -10.63
C ALA A 54 -15.49 -18.05 -10.25
N MET A 55 -16.08 -18.09 -9.04
CA MET A 55 -16.91 -17.01 -8.53
C MET A 55 -16.11 -15.70 -8.35
N LEU A 56 -14.88 -15.75 -7.85
CA LEU A 56 -14.01 -14.58 -7.73
C LEU A 56 -13.66 -14.00 -9.12
N ALA A 57 -13.41 -14.87 -10.09
CA ALA A 57 -13.17 -14.45 -11.47
C ALA A 57 -14.42 -13.79 -12.09
N ASP A 58 -15.61 -14.34 -11.88
CA ASP A 58 -16.88 -13.74 -12.32
C ASP A 58 -17.14 -12.37 -11.66
N GLN A 59 -16.60 -12.13 -10.47
CA GLN A 59 -16.68 -10.85 -9.77
C GLN A 59 -15.57 -9.85 -10.20
N GLY A 60 -14.79 -10.19 -11.24
CA GLY A 60 -13.81 -9.28 -11.85
C GLY A 60 -12.37 -9.45 -11.36
N MET A 61 -12.07 -10.45 -10.53
CA MET A 61 -10.67 -10.78 -10.23
C MET A 61 -10.05 -11.49 -11.44
N ASP A 62 -8.97 -10.96 -11.97
CA ASP A 62 -8.23 -11.53 -13.09
C ASP A 62 -7.39 -12.74 -12.63
N ILE A 63 -8.07 -13.85 -12.39
CA ILE A 63 -7.45 -15.09 -11.93
C ILE A 63 -6.96 -15.90 -13.12
N ILE A 64 -5.65 -15.98 -13.29
CA ILE A 64 -5.03 -16.76 -14.37
C ILE A 64 -4.73 -18.17 -13.87
N ARG A 65 -5.22 -19.14 -14.64
CA ARG A 65 -4.90 -20.55 -14.45
C ARG A 65 -3.78 -20.96 -15.39
N SER A 66 -2.73 -21.55 -14.84
CA SER A 66 -1.62 -22.12 -15.60
C SER A 66 -1.37 -23.58 -15.20
N HIS A 67 -0.46 -24.25 -15.87
CA HIS A 67 -0.02 -25.61 -15.51
C HIS A 67 0.68 -25.66 -14.13
N ARG A 68 1.18 -24.50 -13.63
CA ARG A 68 1.85 -24.40 -12.32
C ARG A 68 0.92 -23.93 -11.20
N GLY A 69 -0.34 -23.64 -11.48
CA GLY A 69 -1.30 -23.15 -10.47
C GLY A 69 -2.04 -21.89 -10.88
N TYR A 70 -2.59 -21.23 -9.89
CA TYR A 70 -3.38 -20.00 -10.01
C TYR A 70 -2.58 -18.80 -9.53
N TYR A 71 -2.81 -17.66 -10.16
CA TYR A 71 -2.27 -16.38 -9.71
C TYR A 71 -3.17 -15.23 -10.16
N LEU A 72 -3.03 -14.09 -9.52
CA LEU A 72 -3.72 -12.86 -9.90
C LEU A 72 -2.91 -12.15 -10.99
N GLY A 73 -3.48 -12.03 -12.22
CA GLY A 73 -2.83 -11.43 -13.39
C GLY A 73 -2.80 -9.90 -13.29
N SER A 74 -3.96 -9.27 -13.18
CA SER A 74 -4.07 -7.82 -13.12
C SER A 74 -4.24 -7.31 -11.70
N ARG A 75 -3.57 -6.20 -11.39
CA ARG A 75 -3.68 -5.47 -10.14
C ARG A 75 -3.96 -4.00 -10.42
N THR A 76 -4.42 -3.26 -9.40
CA THR A 76 -4.65 -1.81 -9.51
C THR A 76 -3.40 -1.06 -10.00
N PHE A 77 -2.23 -1.51 -9.54
CA PHE A 77 -0.94 -0.98 -9.96
C PHE A 77 -0.02 -2.11 -10.41
N GLN A 78 0.70 -1.87 -11.49
CA GLN A 78 1.81 -2.73 -11.90
C GLN A 78 3.02 -2.50 -10.97
N LEU A 79 3.89 -3.50 -10.85
CA LEU A 79 5.08 -3.39 -9.99
C LEU A 79 5.98 -2.21 -10.37
N ALA A 80 6.11 -1.92 -11.67
CA ALA A 80 6.89 -0.77 -12.15
C ALA A 80 6.32 0.57 -11.67
N GLU A 81 4.99 0.71 -11.67
CA GLU A 81 4.30 1.90 -11.16
C GLU A 81 4.48 2.06 -9.65
N LEU A 82 4.36 0.97 -8.89
CA LEU A 82 4.63 0.97 -7.45
C LEU A 82 6.08 1.35 -7.13
N LYS A 83 7.04 0.92 -7.93
CA LYS A 83 8.45 1.34 -7.80
C LYS A 83 8.61 2.84 -8.01
N LEU A 84 7.99 3.40 -9.04
CA LEU A 84 8.00 4.86 -9.28
C LEU A 84 7.37 5.64 -8.13
N LEU A 85 6.25 5.16 -7.59
CA LEU A 85 5.61 5.79 -6.43
C LEU A 85 6.50 5.69 -5.17
N ALA A 86 7.13 4.56 -4.94
CA ALA A 86 8.08 4.37 -3.84
C ALA A 86 9.29 5.32 -3.96
N ASP A 87 9.84 5.47 -5.17
CA ASP A 87 10.93 6.40 -5.45
C ASP A 87 10.50 7.86 -5.23
N ALA A 88 9.29 8.26 -5.64
CA ALA A 88 8.75 9.59 -5.41
C ALA A 88 8.63 9.90 -3.90
N VAL A 89 8.11 8.94 -3.11
CA VAL A 89 8.05 9.05 -1.65
C VAL A 89 9.46 9.16 -1.05
N GLN A 90 10.40 8.35 -1.54
CA GLN A 90 11.77 8.35 -1.04
C GLN A 90 12.52 9.64 -1.39
N CYS A 91 12.30 10.20 -2.57
CA CYS A 91 12.94 11.44 -3.02
C CYS A 91 12.34 12.70 -2.40
N SER A 92 11.13 12.62 -1.84
CA SER A 92 10.48 13.77 -1.22
C SER A 92 11.23 14.24 0.02
N ARG A 93 11.65 15.51 0.01
CA ARG A 93 12.29 16.18 1.15
C ARG A 93 11.29 16.56 2.25
N CYS A 94 9.99 16.65 1.90
CA CYS A 94 8.92 17.03 2.84
C CYS A 94 8.43 15.85 3.68
N ILE A 95 8.83 14.63 3.36
CA ILE A 95 8.40 13.41 4.06
C ILE A 95 9.57 12.93 4.94
N THR A 96 9.30 12.72 6.23
CA THR A 96 10.31 12.18 7.14
C THR A 96 10.70 10.75 6.75
N GLU A 97 11.86 10.29 7.19
CA GLU A 97 12.30 8.92 6.92
C GLU A 97 11.29 7.90 7.44
N LYS A 98 10.85 8.04 8.69
CA LYS A 98 9.83 7.19 9.32
C LYS A 98 8.55 7.13 8.48
N LYS A 99 8.04 8.30 8.05
CA LYS A 99 6.80 8.38 7.24
C LYS A 99 6.98 7.77 5.86
N SER A 100 8.16 7.86 5.27
CA SER A 100 8.48 7.18 4.01
C SER A 100 8.40 5.66 4.16
N TYR A 101 8.97 5.09 5.23
CA TYR A 101 8.85 3.66 5.53
C TYR A 101 7.38 3.21 5.65
N GLU A 102 6.57 3.97 6.40
CA GLU A 102 5.15 3.67 6.54
C GLU A 102 4.40 3.71 5.20
N LEU A 103 4.66 4.73 4.37
CA LEU A 103 3.99 4.89 3.07
C LEU A 103 4.41 3.79 2.09
N ILE A 104 5.69 3.46 2.03
CA ILE A 104 6.19 2.39 1.16
C ILE A 104 5.68 1.03 1.65
N GLY A 105 5.55 0.82 2.95
CA GLY A 105 4.88 -0.35 3.51
C GLY A 105 3.42 -0.46 3.03
N LYS A 106 2.68 0.65 3.01
CA LYS A 106 1.31 0.69 2.47
C LYS A 106 1.27 0.42 0.96
N LEU A 107 2.21 0.96 0.18
CA LEU A 107 2.33 0.62 -1.24
C LEU A 107 2.60 -0.87 -1.44
N GLY A 108 3.39 -1.48 -0.56
CA GLY A 108 3.65 -2.92 -0.57
C GLY A 108 2.40 -3.78 -0.42
N THR A 109 1.33 -3.30 0.26
CA THR A 109 0.08 -4.06 0.38
C THR A 109 -0.74 -4.11 -0.93
N LEU A 110 -0.39 -3.31 -1.92
CA LEU A 110 -1.04 -3.29 -3.23
C LEU A 110 -0.45 -4.30 -4.22
N THR A 111 0.56 -5.05 -3.81
CA THR A 111 1.22 -6.09 -4.62
C THR A 111 1.38 -7.38 -3.82
N SER A 112 1.98 -8.42 -4.43
CA SER A 112 2.31 -9.65 -3.69
C SER A 112 3.38 -9.38 -2.63
N ARG A 113 3.40 -10.19 -1.56
CA ARG A 113 4.46 -10.10 -0.53
C ARG A 113 5.87 -10.30 -1.11
N HIS A 114 6.00 -11.07 -2.19
CA HIS A 114 7.24 -11.31 -2.89
C HIS A 114 7.75 -10.03 -3.58
N ASN A 115 6.86 -9.32 -4.23
CA ASN A 115 7.14 -8.05 -4.88
C ASN A 115 7.28 -6.89 -3.89
N ALA A 116 6.53 -6.89 -2.78
CA ALA A 116 6.64 -5.88 -1.72
C ALA A 116 8.07 -5.78 -1.17
N GLY A 117 8.78 -6.92 -1.02
CA GLY A 117 10.18 -6.94 -0.61
C GLY A 117 11.12 -6.18 -1.55
N GLN A 118 10.78 -6.04 -2.84
CA GLN A 118 11.56 -5.26 -3.79
C GLN A 118 11.40 -3.74 -3.55
N LEU A 119 10.21 -3.28 -3.15
CA LEU A 119 9.97 -1.87 -2.83
C LEU A 119 10.77 -1.43 -1.60
N HIS A 120 10.88 -2.29 -0.59
CA HIS A 120 11.65 -2.00 0.61
C HIS A 120 13.16 -1.94 0.38
N ARG A 121 13.71 -2.72 -0.56
CA ARG A 121 15.15 -2.69 -0.87
C ARG A 121 15.61 -1.36 -1.46
N GLN A 122 14.76 -0.63 -2.14
CA GLN A 122 15.08 0.69 -2.70
C GLN A 122 15.28 1.76 -1.62
N LEU A 123 14.73 1.58 -0.41
CA LEU A 123 14.87 2.51 0.71
C LEU A 123 16.32 2.75 1.17
N HIS A 124 17.22 1.79 0.97
CA HIS A 124 18.58 1.86 1.46
C HIS A 124 19.60 2.57 0.54
N LEU A 125 19.19 2.96 -0.67
CA LEU A 125 20.12 3.44 -1.70
C LEU A 125 20.27 4.97 -1.77
N VAL A 126 19.50 5.75 -1.02
CA VAL A 126 19.48 7.23 -1.16
C VAL A 126 19.66 7.90 0.19
N GLY A 127 20.90 8.20 0.56
CA GLY A 127 21.28 9.05 1.71
C GLY A 127 20.94 10.54 1.47
N ARG A 128 19.66 10.87 1.18
CA ARG A 128 19.22 12.27 1.04
C ARG A 128 18.69 12.79 2.37
N SER A 129 19.07 14.03 2.71
CA SER A 129 18.54 14.74 3.86
C SER A 129 17.03 14.88 3.74
N LYS A 130 16.31 14.29 4.68
CA LYS A 130 14.84 14.35 4.80
C LYS A 130 14.43 15.31 5.89
N ALA A 131 13.16 15.75 5.88
CA ALA A 131 12.61 16.55 6.96
C ALA A 131 12.60 15.76 8.28
N GLU A 132 12.91 16.45 9.38
CA GLU A 132 12.82 15.89 10.73
C GLU A 132 11.42 16.09 11.33
N ASN A 133 10.63 17.03 10.76
CA ASN A 133 9.36 17.44 11.30
C ASN A 133 8.19 16.70 10.63
N GLU A 134 7.53 15.81 11.37
CA GLU A 134 6.35 15.08 10.90
C GLU A 134 5.12 15.99 10.67
N SER A 135 5.09 17.21 11.25
CA SER A 135 3.96 18.13 11.08
C SER A 135 3.85 18.69 9.65
N ILE A 136 4.90 18.60 8.83
CA ILE A 136 4.88 19.07 7.44
C ILE A 136 3.74 18.41 6.64
N TYR A 137 3.50 17.14 6.85
CA TYR A 137 2.41 16.42 6.19
C TYR A 137 1.03 17.03 6.50
N TYR A 138 0.77 17.32 7.77
CA TYR A 138 -0.49 17.93 8.19
C TYR A 138 -0.59 19.39 7.75
N ASN A 139 0.53 20.11 7.74
CA ASN A 139 0.57 21.50 7.26
C ASN A 139 0.24 21.57 5.77
N VAL A 140 0.73 20.65 4.95
CA VAL A 140 0.39 20.57 3.53
C VAL A 140 -1.10 20.31 3.33
N ASP A 141 -1.69 19.40 4.09
CA ASP A 141 -3.14 19.12 4.02
C ASP A 141 -3.97 20.35 4.43
N ALA A 142 -3.59 21.05 5.50
CA ALA A 142 -4.23 22.28 5.95
C ALA A 142 -4.16 23.38 4.86
N LEU A 143 -3.03 23.50 4.16
CA LEU A 143 -2.88 24.42 3.03
C LEU A 143 -3.84 24.08 1.88
N TYR A 144 -3.93 22.81 1.49
CA TYR A 144 -4.88 22.40 0.44
C TYR A 144 -6.34 22.66 0.84
N GLN A 145 -6.69 22.44 2.11
CA GLN A 145 -8.03 22.75 2.61
C GLN A 145 -8.33 24.25 2.56
N ALA A 146 -7.38 25.08 2.97
CA ALA A 146 -7.52 26.53 2.92
C ALA A 146 -7.69 27.06 1.49
N ILE A 147 -6.91 26.54 0.53
CA ILE A 147 -7.04 26.86 -0.90
C ILE A 147 -8.45 26.49 -1.41
N ARG A 148 -8.95 25.30 -1.07
CA ARG A 148 -10.29 24.86 -1.51
C ARG A 148 -11.43 25.70 -0.92
N GLN A 149 -11.22 26.27 0.26
CA GLN A 149 -12.24 27.05 0.99
C GLN A 149 -12.07 28.57 0.79
N ASP A 150 -11.11 29.00 -0.02
CA ASP A 150 -10.74 30.41 -0.20
C ASP A 150 -10.54 31.12 1.16
N SER A 151 -9.83 30.47 2.06
CA SER A 151 -9.67 30.89 3.46
C SER A 151 -8.29 31.48 3.72
N GLU A 152 -8.22 32.39 4.68
CA GLU A 152 -6.97 32.94 5.18
C GLU A 152 -6.27 31.90 6.08
N ILE A 153 -4.94 31.85 5.99
CA ILE A 153 -4.12 31.01 6.85
C ILE A 153 -3.14 31.86 7.66
N THR A 154 -2.90 31.43 8.89
CA THR A 154 -1.85 32.00 9.73
C THR A 154 -0.82 30.91 10.00
N PHE A 155 0.46 31.20 9.79
CA PHE A 155 1.52 30.27 10.13
C PHE A 155 2.71 30.96 10.77
N ARG A 156 3.42 30.19 11.60
CA ARG A 156 4.66 30.62 12.23
C ARG A 156 5.82 30.35 11.30
N TYR A 157 6.53 31.38 10.95
CA TYR A 157 7.72 31.31 10.13
C TYR A 157 8.96 31.33 11.00
N LEU A 158 9.88 30.41 10.76
CA LEU A 158 11.15 30.35 11.47
C LEU A 158 12.24 30.99 10.61
N ASP A 159 12.74 32.14 11.06
CA ASP A 159 13.89 32.82 10.47
C ASP A 159 15.18 32.37 11.19
N TYR A 160 16.18 31.97 10.43
CA TYR A 160 17.51 31.68 10.97
C TYR A 160 18.30 32.99 11.09
N GLN A 161 18.79 33.28 12.29
CA GLN A 161 19.68 34.40 12.53
C GLN A 161 21.13 34.01 12.18
N VAL A 162 21.98 35.02 11.95
CA VAL A 162 23.41 34.81 11.62
C VAL A 162 24.16 34.09 12.74
N ASP A 163 23.68 34.18 13.98
CA ASP A 163 24.23 33.50 15.17
C ASP A 163 23.75 32.05 15.34
N GLY A 164 22.96 31.54 14.38
CA GLY A 164 22.38 30.20 14.42
C GLY A 164 21.11 30.08 15.27
N SER A 165 20.66 31.14 15.94
CA SER A 165 19.39 31.15 16.68
C SER A 165 18.20 31.16 15.73
N ARG A 166 17.03 30.66 16.20
CA ARG A 166 15.76 30.65 15.47
C ARG A 166 14.87 31.74 16.05
N LYS A 167 14.37 32.64 15.18
CA LYS A 167 13.36 33.65 15.55
C LYS A 167 12.03 33.29 14.90
N GLU A 168 11.00 33.12 15.73
CA GLU A 168 9.64 32.93 15.24
C GLU A 168 9.01 34.25 14.80
N ARG A 169 8.38 34.24 13.65
CA ARG A 169 7.51 35.33 13.15
C ARG A 169 6.18 34.76 12.72
N GLU A 170 5.12 35.40 13.13
CA GLU A 170 3.77 35.06 12.69
C GLU A 170 3.43 35.87 11.44
N LYS A 171 2.92 35.21 10.39
CA LYS A 171 2.49 35.85 9.16
C LYS A 171 1.11 35.33 8.76
N LEU A 172 0.25 36.25 8.37
CA LEU A 172 -1.07 36.00 7.82
C LEU A 172 -1.00 36.04 6.30
N TYR A 173 -1.51 35.04 5.63
CA TYR A 173 -1.58 34.96 4.18
C TYR A 173 -2.98 34.56 3.74
N ARG A 174 -3.48 35.24 2.72
CA ARG A 174 -4.64 34.83 1.95
C ARG A 174 -4.16 34.03 0.76
N ILE A 175 -4.67 32.83 0.61
CA ILE A 175 -4.38 31.96 -0.52
C ILE A 175 -5.61 32.00 -1.42
N GLY A 176 -5.54 32.79 -2.48
CA GLY A 176 -6.57 32.91 -3.49
C GLY A 176 -5.93 32.78 -4.87
#